data_877c37fc237809c02ed85de89ecb797c
#
_entry.id   877c37fc237809c02ed85de89ecb797c
#
_cell.length_a   1.000
_cell.length_b   1.000
_cell.length_c   1.000
_cell.angle_alpha   90.00
_cell.angle_beta   90.00
_cell.angle_gamma   90.00
#
_symmetry.space_group_name_H-M   'P 1'
#
loop_
_entity.id
_entity.type
_entity.pdbx_description
1 polymer ?
#
loop_
_entity_poly.entity_id
_entity_poly.type
_entity_poly.pdbx_seq_one_letter_code
_entity_poly.pdbx_strand_id
1 'polypeptide(L)'
;MYSLARPFLFSLDAERAHGLGLSALDLAYRTGTTPLLAARIAPMPSTVFGLTFPNPVGLAAGLDKNGEHIDALFALGFGFVEIGTITPRPQAGNPQPRLFRLPEHNAIINRMGFNNAGVDALVRNVERARNRRGLLGINIGKNKDTPNEQAVDDYIACLDKVYPLADYITVNISSPNTAGLRELQEETALRQLVSQLRDRQEDLAAQHGRRVPMLVKVAPDLSERDIDAAARVLGELQVDGVIATNTTIDHSKVAGDPLANEAGGLSGAPVLEQSTLVLRRLRSRLPESVPLVGVGGILSGADAVAKMAAGAALVQCYSGLIFRGPALVSECVEAIRRRREAPSRGAVAPL
;
A
#
# COMPACT_ATOMS: atom_id res chain seq x y z
N MET A 1 7.43 0.70 -24.33
CA MET A 1 6.72 2.00 -24.47
C MET A 1 6.93 2.91 -23.26
N TYR A 2 6.79 2.46 -22.03
CA TYR A 2 7.04 3.32 -20.85
C TYR A 2 8.43 3.94 -20.82
N SER A 3 9.47 3.20 -21.17
CA SER A 3 10.86 3.69 -21.25
C SER A 3 11.05 4.89 -22.19
N LEU A 4 10.20 5.02 -23.21
CA LEU A 4 10.20 6.17 -24.12
C LEU A 4 9.44 7.38 -23.53
N ALA A 5 8.36 7.14 -22.78
CA ALA A 5 7.57 8.19 -22.16
C ALA A 5 8.22 8.73 -20.86
N ARG A 6 8.99 7.89 -20.15
CA ARG A 6 9.60 8.21 -18.86
C ARG A 6 10.47 9.48 -18.90
N PRO A 7 11.40 9.70 -19.85
CA PRO A 7 12.21 10.91 -19.87
C PRO A 7 11.35 12.19 -19.93
N PHE A 8 10.29 12.18 -20.73
CA PHE A 8 9.35 13.30 -20.82
C PHE A 8 8.62 13.51 -19.49
N LEU A 9 8.05 12.45 -18.90
CA LEU A 9 7.36 12.55 -17.60
C LEU A 9 8.31 13.02 -16.49
N PHE A 10 9.58 12.66 -16.56
CA PHE A 10 10.58 13.02 -15.56
C PHE A 10 11.13 14.45 -15.74
N SER A 11 10.94 15.09 -16.89
CA SER A 11 11.26 16.52 -17.10
C SER A 11 10.19 17.46 -16.50
N LEU A 12 9.00 16.95 -16.21
CA LEU A 12 7.91 17.72 -15.62
C LEU A 12 8.02 17.74 -14.08
N ASP A 13 7.32 18.67 -13.45
CA ASP A 13 7.06 18.61 -12.00
C ASP A 13 6.46 17.24 -11.62
N ALA A 14 6.84 16.71 -10.46
CA ALA A 14 6.48 15.35 -10.07
C ALA A 14 4.95 15.15 -9.89
N GLU A 15 4.25 16.14 -9.32
CA GLU A 15 2.81 16.06 -9.09
C GLU A 15 2.02 16.28 -10.40
N ARG A 16 2.51 17.15 -11.30
CA ARG A 16 1.95 17.30 -12.66
C ARG A 16 2.14 16.02 -13.48
N ALA A 17 3.33 15.43 -13.45
CA ALA A 17 3.60 14.15 -14.13
C ALA A 17 2.70 13.03 -13.62
N HIS A 18 2.41 13.00 -12.31
CA HIS A 18 1.46 12.05 -11.70
C HIS A 18 0.06 12.19 -12.32
N GLY A 19 -0.51 13.40 -12.34
CA GLY A 19 -1.84 13.64 -12.93
C GLY A 19 -1.91 13.31 -14.42
N LEU A 20 -0.88 13.72 -15.19
CA LEU A 20 -0.80 13.40 -16.63
C LEU A 20 -0.66 11.89 -16.87
N GLY A 21 0.14 11.20 -16.07
CA GLY A 21 0.33 9.76 -16.18
C GLY A 21 -0.97 8.98 -15.93
N LEU A 22 -1.74 9.34 -14.91
CA LEU A 22 -3.03 8.72 -14.63
C LEU A 22 -4.08 9.04 -15.72
N SER A 23 -4.14 10.29 -16.19
CA SER A 23 -5.03 10.68 -17.28
C SER A 23 -4.70 9.94 -18.59
N ALA A 24 -3.41 9.79 -18.91
CA ALA A 24 -2.97 9.01 -20.07
C ALA A 24 -3.30 7.52 -19.93
N LEU A 25 -3.21 6.97 -18.72
CA LEU A 25 -3.61 5.59 -18.45
C LEU A 25 -5.11 5.39 -18.64
N ASP A 26 -5.95 6.32 -18.17
CA ASP A 26 -7.39 6.29 -18.42
C ASP A 26 -7.72 6.35 -19.91
N LEU A 27 -7.05 7.21 -20.66
CA LEU A 27 -7.21 7.28 -22.11
C LEU A 27 -6.84 5.95 -22.76
N ALA A 28 -5.71 5.37 -22.39
CA ALA A 28 -5.27 4.07 -22.91
C ALA A 28 -6.28 2.96 -22.55
N TYR A 29 -6.85 3.01 -21.36
CA TYR A 29 -7.91 2.07 -20.96
C TYR A 29 -9.18 2.24 -21.81
N ARG A 30 -9.68 3.45 -21.97
CA ARG A 30 -10.90 3.77 -22.75
C ARG A 30 -10.75 3.44 -24.23
N THR A 31 -9.55 3.60 -24.79
CA THR A 31 -9.24 3.28 -26.20
C THR A 31 -8.86 1.81 -26.42
N GLY A 32 -8.78 1.00 -25.36
CA GLY A 32 -8.40 -0.41 -25.45
C GLY A 32 -6.91 -0.64 -25.75
N THR A 33 -6.06 0.39 -25.59
CA THR A 33 -4.62 0.31 -25.88
C THR A 33 -3.77 -0.10 -24.67
N THR A 34 -4.35 -0.36 -23.51
CA THR A 34 -3.65 -0.84 -22.29
C THR A 34 -2.77 -2.07 -22.55
N PRO A 35 -3.10 -3.05 -23.42
CA PRO A 35 -2.20 -4.18 -23.71
C PRO A 35 -0.85 -3.78 -24.30
N LEU A 36 -0.73 -2.55 -24.85
CA LEU A 36 0.55 -2.00 -25.31
C LEU A 36 1.42 -1.50 -24.14
N LEU A 37 0.82 -1.26 -22.99
CA LEU A 37 1.51 -0.76 -21.78
C LEU A 37 1.88 -1.89 -20.81
N ALA A 38 1.05 -2.90 -20.70
CA ALA A 38 1.20 -4.00 -19.75
C ALA A 38 1.01 -5.35 -20.42
N ALA A 39 1.87 -6.32 -20.09
CA ALA A 39 1.74 -7.69 -20.56
C ALA A 39 0.55 -8.38 -19.90
N ARG A 40 -0.07 -9.32 -20.64
CA ARG A 40 -1.08 -10.19 -20.06
C ARG A 40 -0.44 -11.11 -19.01
N ILE A 41 -0.98 -11.09 -17.81
CA ILE A 41 -0.50 -11.90 -16.69
C ILE A 41 -1.34 -13.18 -16.60
N ALA A 42 -0.67 -14.33 -16.61
CA ALA A 42 -1.35 -15.59 -16.35
C ALA A 42 -1.82 -15.66 -14.88
N PRO A 43 -3.03 -16.16 -14.61
CA PRO A 43 -3.53 -16.29 -13.24
C PRO A 43 -2.55 -17.05 -12.34
N MET A 44 -2.36 -16.54 -11.14
CA MET A 44 -1.60 -17.19 -10.06
C MET A 44 -2.35 -16.96 -8.75
N PRO A 45 -3.53 -17.61 -8.57
CA PRO A 45 -4.40 -17.31 -7.45
C PRO A 45 -3.72 -17.57 -6.11
N SER A 46 -4.03 -16.70 -5.14
CA SER A 46 -3.54 -16.79 -3.77
C SER A 46 -4.67 -16.46 -2.83
N THR A 47 -5.00 -17.37 -1.91
CA THR A 47 -6.05 -17.12 -0.90
C THR A 47 -5.40 -16.59 0.37
N VAL A 48 -5.77 -15.36 0.74
CA VAL A 48 -5.26 -14.63 1.92
C VAL A 48 -6.42 -13.84 2.52
N PHE A 49 -6.52 -13.73 3.83
CA PHE A 49 -7.63 -13.05 4.55
C PHE A 49 -9.03 -13.62 4.21
N GLY A 50 -9.13 -14.86 3.74
CA GLY A 50 -10.39 -15.41 3.22
C GLY A 50 -10.76 -14.95 1.81
N LEU A 51 -9.93 -14.15 1.14
CA LEU A 51 -10.12 -13.62 -0.20
C LEU A 51 -9.20 -14.30 -1.21
N THR A 52 -9.68 -14.53 -2.43
CA THR A 52 -8.86 -15.10 -3.52
C THR A 52 -8.38 -14.01 -4.46
N PHE A 53 -7.10 -13.71 -4.39
CA PHE A 53 -6.42 -12.73 -5.24
C PHE A 53 -6.02 -13.40 -6.57
N PRO A 54 -6.27 -12.77 -7.75
CA PRO A 54 -5.87 -13.33 -9.04
C PRO A 54 -4.36 -13.56 -9.19
N ASN A 55 -3.56 -12.73 -8.52
CA ASN A 55 -2.12 -12.88 -8.32
C ASN A 55 -1.69 -12.11 -7.06
N PRO A 56 -0.50 -12.39 -6.48
CA PRO A 56 -0.08 -11.81 -5.20
C PRO A 56 0.54 -10.42 -5.30
N VAL A 57 0.51 -9.75 -6.45
CA VAL A 57 1.13 -8.43 -6.67
C VAL A 57 0.06 -7.35 -6.76
N GLY A 58 0.13 -6.37 -5.87
CA GLY A 58 -0.81 -5.26 -5.79
C GLY A 58 -0.17 -3.89 -5.95
N LEU A 59 -1.04 -2.89 -6.11
CA LEU A 59 -0.69 -1.48 -6.05
C LEU A 59 -0.92 -0.96 -4.63
N ALA A 60 0.09 -0.29 -4.06
CA ALA A 60 -0.04 0.34 -2.75
C ALA A 60 -0.85 1.64 -2.82
N ALA A 61 -1.53 1.98 -1.71
CA ALA A 61 -2.25 3.23 -1.55
C ALA A 61 -1.37 4.47 -1.78
N GLY A 62 -2.01 5.55 -2.22
CA GLY A 62 -1.40 6.86 -2.45
C GLY A 62 -1.29 7.27 -3.90
N LEU A 63 -1.36 6.33 -4.86
CA LEU A 63 -1.32 6.64 -6.28
C LEU A 63 -2.68 7.18 -6.76
N ASP A 64 -3.76 6.48 -6.47
CA ASP A 64 -5.13 6.92 -6.71
C ASP A 64 -5.83 7.15 -5.37
N LYS A 65 -5.81 8.40 -4.88
CA LYS A 65 -6.32 8.70 -3.55
C LYS A 65 -7.84 8.77 -3.47
N ASN A 66 -8.47 9.11 -4.58
CA ASN A 66 -9.91 9.32 -4.65
C ASN A 66 -10.66 8.18 -5.34
N GLY A 67 -9.96 7.17 -5.86
CA GLY A 67 -10.59 6.08 -6.63
C GLY A 67 -11.08 6.50 -8.02
N GLU A 68 -10.39 7.42 -8.66
CA GLU A 68 -10.77 7.97 -9.97
C GLU A 68 -10.30 7.10 -11.14
N HIS A 69 -9.32 6.20 -10.92
CA HIS A 69 -8.57 5.49 -11.96
C HIS A 69 -8.61 3.95 -11.79
N ILE A 70 -9.55 3.43 -11.02
CA ILE A 70 -9.59 2.02 -10.56
C ILE A 70 -9.51 1.03 -11.74
N ASP A 71 -10.39 1.17 -12.73
CA ASP A 71 -10.47 0.24 -13.86
C ASP A 71 -9.17 0.25 -14.69
N ALA A 72 -8.61 1.43 -14.91
CA ALA A 72 -7.38 1.61 -15.65
C ALA A 72 -6.16 1.02 -14.92
N LEU A 73 -6.11 1.15 -13.59
CA LEU A 73 -5.07 0.55 -12.76
C LEU A 73 -5.16 -0.98 -12.75
N PHE A 74 -6.36 -1.55 -12.66
CA PHE A 74 -6.53 -3.01 -12.80
C PHE A 74 -6.10 -3.53 -14.18
N ALA A 75 -6.28 -2.72 -15.24
CA ALA A 75 -5.85 -3.10 -16.58
C ALA A 75 -4.33 -3.25 -16.73
N LEU A 76 -3.52 -2.76 -15.76
CA LEU A 76 -2.09 -3.01 -15.68
C LEU A 76 -1.73 -4.42 -15.18
N GLY A 77 -2.72 -5.20 -14.72
CA GLY A 77 -2.53 -6.60 -14.32
C GLY A 77 -2.32 -6.84 -12.84
N PHE A 78 -2.48 -5.82 -12.00
CA PHE A 78 -2.47 -5.99 -10.54
C PHE A 78 -3.53 -6.98 -10.08
N GLY A 79 -3.17 -7.88 -9.17
CA GLY A 79 -4.12 -8.79 -8.51
C GLY A 79 -5.02 -8.05 -7.51
N PHE A 80 -4.56 -6.91 -7.02
CA PHE A 80 -5.32 -6.01 -6.15
C PHE A 80 -4.80 -4.59 -6.26
N VAL A 81 -5.69 -3.63 -6.03
CA VAL A 81 -5.39 -2.19 -6.05
C VAL A 81 -5.86 -1.61 -4.72
N GLU A 82 -4.98 -0.88 -4.03
CA GLU A 82 -5.34 -0.15 -2.82
C GLU A 82 -5.42 1.35 -3.14
N ILE A 83 -6.64 1.90 -3.04
CA ILE A 83 -6.93 3.32 -3.21
C ILE A 83 -6.92 4.06 -1.88
N GLY A 84 -6.84 5.37 -1.87
CA GLY A 84 -6.71 6.20 -0.67
C GLY A 84 -5.26 6.65 -0.45
N THR A 85 -4.89 7.19 0.70
CA THR A 85 -5.65 7.25 1.96
C THR A 85 -6.75 8.29 1.83
N ILE A 86 -7.94 7.91 2.24
CA ILE A 86 -9.11 8.77 2.30
C ILE A 86 -9.37 9.21 3.75
N THR A 87 -9.92 10.38 3.93
CA THR A 87 -10.35 10.93 5.22
C THR A 87 -11.84 11.28 5.18
N PRO A 88 -12.53 11.41 6.32
CA PRO A 88 -13.96 11.74 6.33
C PRO A 88 -14.28 12.99 5.55
N ARG A 89 -13.57 14.08 5.84
CA ARG A 89 -13.72 15.36 5.14
C ARG A 89 -12.62 15.52 4.08
N PRO A 90 -12.89 16.26 2.98
CA PRO A 90 -11.85 16.62 2.02
C PRO A 90 -10.77 17.46 2.69
N GLN A 91 -9.52 17.30 2.23
CA GLN A 91 -8.42 18.16 2.67
C GLN A 91 -7.38 18.33 1.57
N ALA A 92 -6.80 19.53 1.48
CA ALA A 92 -5.83 19.88 0.43
C ALA A 92 -4.47 19.19 0.60
N GLY A 93 -4.17 18.68 1.81
CA GLY A 93 -2.85 18.18 2.17
C GLY A 93 -1.86 19.30 2.51
N ASN A 94 -0.57 19.00 2.46
CA ASN A 94 0.48 19.96 2.74
C ASN A 94 0.73 20.89 1.55
N PRO A 95 1.33 22.08 1.76
CA PRO A 95 1.68 23.01 0.68
C PRO A 95 2.62 22.38 -0.36
N GLN A 96 2.51 22.82 -1.62
CA GLN A 96 3.41 22.47 -2.71
C GLN A 96 4.67 23.36 -2.69
N PRO A 97 5.84 22.86 -3.19
CA PRO A 97 6.08 21.51 -3.69
C PRO A 97 6.14 20.48 -2.56
N ARG A 98 5.63 19.29 -2.82
CA ARG A 98 5.47 18.23 -1.80
C ARG A 98 5.75 16.82 -2.32
N LEU A 99 6.27 16.70 -3.53
CA LEU A 99 6.64 15.44 -4.17
C LEU A 99 7.95 15.62 -4.95
N PHE A 100 8.99 14.88 -4.56
CA PHE A 100 10.34 15.02 -5.07
C PHE A 100 10.83 13.65 -5.56
N ARG A 101 11.32 13.61 -6.81
CA ARG A 101 11.93 12.40 -7.37
C ARG A 101 13.45 12.51 -7.26
N LEU A 102 14.08 11.43 -6.83
CA LEU A 102 15.53 11.25 -6.76
C LEU A 102 15.91 10.13 -7.75
N PRO A 103 16.07 10.45 -9.06
CA PRO A 103 16.23 9.45 -10.12
C PRO A 103 17.45 8.55 -9.92
N GLU A 104 18.58 9.12 -9.49
CA GLU A 104 19.83 8.37 -9.24
C GLU A 104 19.68 7.29 -8.17
N HIS A 105 18.76 7.50 -7.23
CA HIS A 105 18.44 6.58 -6.14
C HIS A 105 17.21 5.72 -6.40
N ASN A 106 16.52 5.88 -7.55
CA ASN A 106 15.20 5.30 -7.78
C ASN A 106 14.26 5.51 -6.59
N ALA A 107 14.25 6.73 -6.06
CA ALA A 107 13.59 7.10 -4.82
C ALA A 107 12.66 8.30 -4.98
N ILE A 108 11.71 8.45 -4.06
CA ILE A 108 10.78 9.57 -3.99
C ILE A 108 10.69 10.01 -2.54
N ILE A 109 10.83 11.32 -2.30
CA ILE A 109 10.45 11.95 -1.04
C ILE A 109 9.10 12.63 -1.24
N ASN A 110 8.15 12.41 -0.33
CA ASN A 110 6.85 13.05 -0.38
C ASN A 110 6.39 13.53 1.00
N ARG A 111 5.69 14.67 1.00
CA ARG A 111 4.97 15.23 2.14
C ARG A 111 3.53 15.56 1.78
N MET A 112 2.84 14.63 1.12
CA MET A 112 1.49 14.85 0.56
C MET A 112 0.45 15.23 1.61
N GLY A 113 0.46 14.62 2.81
CA GLY A 113 -0.43 14.96 3.92
C GLY A 113 -1.88 14.56 3.69
N PHE A 114 -2.10 13.38 3.07
CA PHE A 114 -3.43 12.84 2.77
C PHE A 114 -4.34 13.79 1.99
N ASN A 115 -3.81 14.47 0.97
CA ASN A 115 -4.65 15.28 0.07
C ASN A 115 -5.69 14.39 -0.61
N ASN A 116 -6.97 14.70 -0.42
CA ASN A 116 -8.07 13.90 -0.94
C ASN A 116 -9.39 14.71 -0.96
N ALA A 117 -10.37 14.21 -1.69
CA ALA A 117 -11.68 14.84 -1.89
C ALA A 117 -12.75 14.39 -0.87
N GLY A 118 -12.36 13.68 0.20
CA GLY A 118 -13.25 13.16 1.22
C GLY A 118 -13.92 11.83 0.83
N VAL A 119 -14.34 11.07 1.85
CA VAL A 119 -14.86 9.72 1.67
C VAL A 119 -16.07 9.65 0.75
N ASP A 120 -16.95 10.66 0.75
CA ASP A 120 -18.13 10.68 -0.12
C ASP A 120 -17.79 10.78 -1.61
N ALA A 121 -16.70 11.48 -1.94
CA ALA A 121 -16.21 11.53 -3.31
C ALA A 121 -15.62 10.17 -3.74
N LEU A 122 -14.85 9.52 -2.86
CA LEU A 122 -14.31 8.19 -3.11
C LEU A 122 -15.44 7.17 -3.33
N VAL A 123 -16.48 7.16 -2.49
CA VAL A 123 -17.65 6.27 -2.63
C VAL A 123 -18.24 6.40 -4.04
N ARG A 124 -18.56 7.62 -4.48
CA ARG A 124 -19.10 7.85 -5.82
C ARG A 124 -18.17 7.36 -6.95
N ASN A 125 -16.86 7.47 -6.78
CA ASN A 125 -15.91 7.00 -7.78
C ASN A 125 -15.81 5.48 -7.81
N VAL A 126 -15.82 4.83 -6.65
CA VAL A 126 -15.83 3.35 -6.54
C VAL A 126 -17.11 2.76 -7.16
N GLU A 127 -18.27 3.37 -6.94
CA GLU A 127 -19.56 2.96 -7.55
C GLU A 127 -19.57 3.08 -9.08
N ARG A 128 -18.74 3.96 -9.65
CA ARG A 128 -18.58 4.12 -11.10
C ARG A 128 -17.64 3.11 -11.73
N ALA A 129 -16.75 2.50 -10.95
CA ALA A 129 -15.82 1.49 -11.44
C ALA A 129 -16.58 0.22 -11.84
N ARG A 130 -16.39 -0.26 -13.09
CA ARG A 130 -17.21 -1.34 -13.69
C ARG A 130 -16.44 -2.61 -14.02
N ASN A 131 -15.11 -2.52 -14.12
CA ASN A 131 -14.28 -3.60 -14.65
C ASN A 131 -13.14 -3.96 -13.69
N ARG A 132 -13.46 -4.13 -12.41
CA ARG A 132 -12.50 -4.62 -11.42
C ARG A 132 -12.12 -6.07 -11.74
N ARG A 133 -10.87 -6.30 -12.15
CA ARG A 133 -10.34 -7.62 -12.47
C ARG A 133 -9.56 -8.26 -11.31
N GLY A 134 -9.62 -7.65 -10.15
CA GLY A 134 -8.96 -8.06 -8.91
C GLY A 134 -9.68 -7.47 -7.71
N LEU A 135 -9.03 -7.52 -6.55
CA LEU A 135 -9.61 -7.07 -5.29
C LEU A 135 -9.30 -5.60 -5.01
N LEU A 136 -10.28 -4.86 -4.53
CA LEU A 136 -10.15 -3.45 -4.17
C LEU A 136 -9.93 -3.29 -2.67
N GLY A 137 -8.77 -2.79 -2.29
CA GLY A 137 -8.50 -2.29 -0.95
C GLY A 137 -8.82 -0.80 -0.83
N ILE A 138 -9.38 -0.39 0.29
CA ILE A 138 -9.60 1.03 0.59
C ILE A 138 -8.83 1.39 1.85
N ASN A 139 -7.89 2.33 1.70
CA ASN A 139 -7.03 2.82 2.76
C ASN A 139 -7.68 4.03 3.42
N ILE A 140 -7.91 3.98 4.72
CA ILE A 140 -8.58 5.01 5.50
C ILE A 140 -7.63 5.64 6.52
N GLY A 141 -7.86 6.91 6.83
CA GLY A 141 -7.07 7.67 7.81
C GLY A 141 -7.85 8.82 8.41
N LYS A 142 -7.29 9.46 9.44
CA LYS A 142 -7.89 10.64 10.07
C LYS A 142 -7.56 11.93 9.32
N ASN A 143 -8.41 12.93 9.42
CA ASN A 143 -8.12 14.29 8.99
C ASN A 143 -6.94 14.88 9.77
N LYS A 144 -6.24 15.82 9.14
CA LYS A 144 -5.05 16.46 9.73
C LYS A 144 -5.38 17.23 11.00
N ASP A 145 -6.53 17.89 11.03
CA ASP A 145 -7.02 18.74 12.11
C ASP A 145 -7.74 17.97 13.23
N THR A 146 -8.03 16.68 13.05
CA THR A 146 -8.60 15.83 14.09
C THR A 146 -7.50 15.45 15.10
N PRO A 147 -7.66 15.72 16.40
CA PRO A 147 -6.73 15.28 17.44
C PRO A 147 -6.63 13.75 17.52
N ASN A 148 -5.51 13.21 18.04
CA ASN A 148 -5.34 11.77 18.15
C ASN A 148 -6.35 11.12 19.10
N GLU A 149 -6.79 11.82 20.10
CA GLU A 149 -7.82 11.37 21.07
C GLU A 149 -9.19 11.14 20.40
N GLN A 150 -9.44 11.79 19.27
CA GLN A 150 -10.65 11.67 18.46
C GLN A 150 -10.40 10.92 17.13
N ALA A 151 -9.21 10.36 16.95
CA ALA A 151 -8.84 9.70 15.70
C ALA A 151 -9.82 8.59 15.32
N VAL A 152 -10.30 7.82 16.30
CA VAL A 152 -11.21 6.69 16.08
C VAL A 152 -12.50 7.12 15.37
N ASP A 153 -13.03 8.30 15.67
CA ASP A 153 -14.25 8.81 15.05
C ASP A 153 -14.09 8.98 13.53
N ASP A 154 -12.94 9.50 13.11
CA ASP A 154 -12.63 9.66 11.70
C ASP A 154 -12.45 8.31 10.97
N TYR A 155 -11.79 7.35 11.64
CA TYR A 155 -11.65 6.00 11.07
C TYR A 155 -12.99 5.29 10.95
N ILE A 156 -13.86 5.38 11.99
CA ILE A 156 -15.22 4.80 11.96
C ILE A 156 -16.06 5.46 10.88
N ALA A 157 -16.03 6.79 10.76
CA ALA A 157 -16.76 7.52 9.74
C ALA A 157 -16.37 7.09 8.30
N CYS A 158 -15.09 6.82 8.07
CA CYS A 158 -14.64 6.24 6.81
C CYS A 158 -15.06 4.78 6.67
N LEU A 159 -14.83 3.97 7.72
CA LEU A 159 -15.14 2.54 7.74
C LEU A 159 -16.59 2.27 7.34
N ASP A 160 -17.54 2.98 7.97
CA ASP A 160 -18.97 2.84 7.72
C ASP A 160 -19.34 3.03 6.24
N LYS A 161 -18.74 4.03 5.61
CA LYS A 161 -19.05 4.38 4.22
C LYS A 161 -18.38 3.46 3.21
N VAL A 162 -17.16 2.99 3.49
CA VAL A 162 -16.41 2.17 2.54
C VAL A 162 -16.66 0.67 2.69
N TYR A 163 -17.20 0.23 3.83
CA TYR A 163 -17.41 -1.19 4.14
C TYR A 163 -18.19 -1.96 3.06
N PRO A 164 -19.31 -1.45 2.53
CA PRO A 164 -20.06 -2.16 1.49
C PRO A 164 -19.33 -2.25 0.14
N LEU A 165 -18.30 -1.45 -0.07
CA LEU A 165 -17.64 -1.27 -1.37
C LEU A 165 -16.27 -1.95 -1.46
N ALA A 166 -15.59 -2.09 -0.33
CA ALA A 166 -14.23 -2.63 -0.25
C ALA A 166 -14.25 -4.16 -0.21
N ASP A 167 -13.23 -4.78 -0.82
CA ASP A 167 -12.92 -6.19 -0.59
C ASP A 167 -12.08 -6.36 0.68
N TYR A 168 -11.20 -5.41 0.98
CA TYR A 168 -10.52 -5.26 2.28
C TYR A 168 -10.30 -3.79 2.61
N ILE A 169 -10.09 -3.48 3.89
CA ILE A 169 -9.88 -2.11 4.37
C ILE A 169 -8.53 -2.03 5.06
N THR A 170 -7.78 -0.93 4.83
CA THR A 170 -6.50 -0.67 5.49
C THR A 170 -6.60 0.52 6.42
N VAL A 171 -6.33 0.31 7.69
CA VAL A 171 -6.19 1.36 8.71
C VAL A 171 -4.77 1.91 8.65
N ASN A 172 -4.61 3.15 8.19
CA ASN A 172 -3.31 3.78 7.99
C ASN A 172 -2.92 4.67 9.17
N ILE A 173 -2.08 4.15 10.04
CA ILE A 173 -1.54 4.83 11.23
C ILE A 173 -0.05 5.19 11.08
N SER A 174 0.49 5.11 9.86
CA SER A 174 1.95 5.08 9.65
C SER A 174 2.49 6.22 8.78
N SER A 175 1.64 7.16 8.30
CA SER A 175 2.12 8.28 7.49
C SER A 175 2.98 9.24 8.33
N PRO A 176 4.19 9.60 7.85
CA PRO A 176 5.01 10.63 8.52
C PRO A 176 4.54 12.05 8.24
N ASN A 177 3.58 12.22 7.32
CA ASN A 177 3.19 13.50 6.76
C ASN A 177 1.94 14.12 7.41
N THR A 178 1.41 13.47 8.44
CA THR A 178 0.31 13.93 9.29
C THR A 178 0.83 14.01 10.73
N ALA A 179 0.80 15.18 11.33
CA ALA A 179 1.35 15.40 12.67
C ALA A 179 0.73 14.42 13.70
N GLY A 180 1.57 13.84 14.52
CA GLY A 180 1.18 12.94 15.61
C GLY A 180 0.62 11.57 15.16
N LEU A 181 0.35 11.34 13.87
CA LEU A 181 -0.34 10.12 13.41
C LEU A 181 0.40 8.84 13.85
N ARG A 182 1.73 8.85 13.83
CA ARG A 182 2.53 7.69 14.19
C ARG A 182 2.50 7.33 15.68
N GLU A 183 2.07 8.26 16.54
CA GLU A 183 1.82 8.00 17.96
C GLU A 183 0.70 6.96 18.15
N LEU A 184 -0.21 6.82 17.17
CA LEU A 184 -1.22 5.76 17.15
C LEU A 184 -0.63 4.35 17.04
N GLN A 185 0.67 4.21 16.78
CA GLN A 185 1.39 2.93 16.80
C GLN A 185 1.94 2.57 18.19
N GLU A 186 1.90 3.48 19.16
CA GLU A 186 2.22 3.20 20.56
C GLU A 186 1.23 2.20 21.13
N GLU A 187 1.70 1.30 21.98
CA GLU A 187 0.94 0.13 22.44
C GLU A 187 -0.48 0.44 22.93
N THR A 188 -0.61 1.44 23.80
CA THR A 188 -1.91 1.81 24.39
C THR A 188 -2.85 2.42 23.34
N ALA A 189 -2.34 3.36 22.54
CA ALA A 189 -3.13 4.03 21.51
C ALA A 189 -3.53 3.05 20.39
N LEU A 190 -2.61 2.16 19.98
CA LEU A 190 -2.86 1.12 19.00
C LEU A 190 -3.97 0.17 19.47
N ARG A 191 -3.87 -0.29 20.72
CA ARG A 191 -4.87 -1.19 21.33
C ARG A 191 -6.24 -0.54 21.35
N GLN A 192 -6.31 0.69 21.82
CA GLN A 192 -7.57 1.43 21.92
C GLN A 192 -8.23 1.63 20.55
N LEU A 193 -7.46 2.09 19.58
CA LEU A 193 -7.94 2.34 18.21
C LEU A 193 -8.42 1.03 17.55
N VAL A 194 -7.56 0.02 17.53
CA VAL A 194 -7.86 -1.24 16.83
C VAL A 194 -9.01 -2.00 17.48
N SER A 195 -9.13 -1.99 18.83
CA SER A 195 -10.25 -2.62 19.51
C SER A 195 -11.59 -2.02 19.07
N GLN A 196 -11.71 -0.68 19.10
CA GLN A 196 -12.96 -0.01 18.70
C GLN A 196 -13.29 -0.22 17.22
N LEU A 197 -12.28 -0.24 16.36
CA LEU A 197 -12.49 -0.54 14.93
C LEU A 197 -12.90 -2.00 14.70
N ARG A 198 -12.41 -2.93 15.51
CA ARG A 198 -12.83 -4.35 15.47
C ARG A 198 -14.29 -4.51 15.89
N ASP A 199 -14.68 -3.88 17.00
CA ASP A 199 -16.06 -3.90 17.44
C ASP A 199 -16.99 -3.36 16.35
N ARG A 200 -16.62 -2.23 15.73
CA ARG A 200 -17.38 -1.66 14.61
C ARG A 200 -17.38 -2.55 13.37
N GLN A 201 -16.29 -3.22 13.06
CA GLN A 201 -16.19 -4.19 11.94
C GLN A 201 -17.19 -5.34 12.14
N GLU A 202 -17.35 -5.84 13.36
CA GLU A 202 -18.30 -6.91 13.68
C GLU A 202 -19.74 -6.45 13.53
N ASP A 203 -20.08 -5.25 14.00
CA ASP A 203 -21.41 -4.64 13.79
C ASP A 203 -21.73 -4.54 12.29
N LEU A 204 -20.77 -4.03 11.49
CA LEU A 204 -20.94 -3.88 10.04
C LEU A 204 -21.00 -5.25 9.35
N ALA A 205 -20.28 -6.25 9.83
CA ALA A 205 -20.37 -7.61 9.29
C ALA A 205 -21.77 -8.20 9.50
N ALA A 206 -22.34 -8.01 10.68
CA ALA A 206 -23.72 -8.42 10.98
C ALA A 206 -24.74 -7.65 10.11
N GLN A 207 -24.56 -6.33 9.96
CA GLN A 207 -25.43 -5.46 9.15
C GLN A 207 -25.42 -5.82 7.66
N HIS A 208 -24.24 -6.12 7.10
CA HIS A 208 -24.06 -6.38 5.66
C HIS A 208 -24.04 -7.86 5.27
N GLY A 209 -24.12 -8.77 6.24
CA GLY A 209 -24.10 -10.22 6.00
C GLY A 209 -22.77 -10.73 5.44
N ARG A 210 -21.69 -9.95 5.54
CA ARG A 210 -20.34 -10.32 5.09
C ARG A 210 -19.28 -9.65 5.94
N ARG A 211 -18.19 -10.34 6.22
CA ARG A 211 -17.04 -9.77 6.89
C ARG A 211 -16.01 -9.26 5.89
N VAL A 212 -15.68 -7.98 5.97
CA VAL A 212 -14.62 -7.35 5.18
C VAL A 212 -13.33 -7.34 6.00
N PRO A 213 -12.23 -7.97 5.54
CA PRO A 213 -10.97 -7.98 6.26
C PRO A 213 -10.43 -6.57 6.50
N MET A 214 -9.91 -6.32 7.72
CA MET A 214 -9.31 -5.06 8.12
C MET A 214 -7.83 -5.25 8.47
N LEU A 215 -6.96 -4.56 7.70
CA LEU A 215 -5.52 -4.62 7.82
C LEU A 215 -4.98 -3.35 8.49
N VAL A 216 -3.88 -3.46 9.22
CA VAL A 216 -3.18 -2.31 9.82
C VAL A 216 -1.87 -2.06 9.10
N LYS A 217 -1.63 -0.81 8.65
CA LYS A 217 -0.39 -0.44 7.95
C LYS A 217 0.57 0.28 8.90
N VAL A 218 1.77 -0.28 9.07
CA VAL A 218 2.80 0.20 10.00
C VAL A 218 3.94 0.94 9.32
N ALA A 219 4.68 1.75 10.10
CA ALA A 219 5.86 2.49 9.65
C ALA A 219 7.12 1.60 9.66
N PRO A 220 8.15 1.93 8.85
CA PRO A 220 9.42 1.23 8.88
C PRO A 220 10.36 1.71 10.00
N ASP A 221 10.06 2.86 10.62
CA ASP A 221 10.97 3.55 11.57
C ASP A 221 10.72 3.15 13.04
N LEU A 222 9.91 2.12 13.27
CA LEU A 222 9.68 1.57 14.60
C LEU A 222 10.95 0.91 15.16
N SER A 223 11.23 1.11 16.43
CA SER A 223 12.27 0.35 17.13
C SER A 223 11.89 -1.13 17.22
N GLU A 224 12.86 -1.99 17.45
CA GLU A 224 12.57 -3.42 17.65
C GLU A 224 11.55 -3.69 18.76
N ARG A 225 11.65 -2.94 19.86
CA ARG A 225 10.72 -3.00 20.98
C ARG A 225 9.30 -2.60 20.56
N ASP A 226 9.17 -1.54 19.77
CA ASP A 226 7.86 -1.05 19.33
C ASP A 226 7.23 -2.00 18.30
N ILE A 227 8.05 -2.63 17.43
CA ILE A 227 7.58 -3.69 16.53
C ILE A 227 7.05 -4.88 17.33
N ASP A 228 7.77 -5.31 18.37
CA ASP A 228 7.35 -6.43 19.22
C ASP A 228 6.06 -6.10 19.99
N ALA A 229 5.93 -4.87 20.51
CA ALA A 229 4.72 -4.40 21.17
C ALA A 229 3.52 -4.32 20.20
N ALA A 230 3.72 -3.74 19.02
CA ALA A 230 2.70 -3.67 17.99
C ALA A 230 2.26 -5.07 17.53
N ALA A 231 3.21 -5.98 17.28
CA ALA A 231 2.89 -7.36 16.89
C ALA A 231 2.07 -8.09 17.96
N ARG A 232 2.40 -7.91 19.25
CA ARG A 232 1.63 -8.48 20.36
C ARG A 232 0.20 -7.96 20.36
N VAL A 233 0.00 -6.63 20.30
CA VAL A 233 -1.35 -6.02 20.29
C VAL A 233 -2.15 -6.51 19.09
N LEU A 234 -1.58 -6.47 17.89
CA LEU A 234 -2.26 -6.87 16.66
C LEU A 234 -2.58 -8.37 16.65
N GLY A 235 -1.70 -9.20 17.23
CA GLY A 235 -1.95 -10.63 17.39
C GLY A 235 -3.06 -10.95 18.40
N GLU A 236 -3.05 -10.29 19.57
CA GLU A 236 -4.09 -10.44 20.60
C GLU A 236 -5.47 -9.99 20.11
N LEU A 237 -5.52 -8.89 19.36
CA LEU A 237 -6.75 -8.37 18.75
C LEU A 237 -7.14 -9.10 17.46
N GLN A 238 -6.36 -10.11 17.04
CA GLN A 238 -6.65 -10.94 15.88
C GLN A 238 -7.00 -10.13 14.62
N VAL A 239 -6.17 -9.11 14.30
CA VAL A 239 -6.36 -8.35 13.06
C VAL A 239 -6.26 -9.26 11.85
N ASP A 240 -6.97 -8.94 10.77
CA ASP A 240 -7.02 -9.80 9.59
C ASP A 240 -5.71 -9.81 8.79
N GLY A 241 -4.84 -8.81 9.02
CA GLY A 241 -3.51 -8.76 8.43
C GLY A 241 -2.75 -7.48 8.74
N VAL A 242 -1.46 -7.45 8.39
CA VAL A 242 -0.60 -6.28 8.60
C VAL A 242 0.14 -5.94 7.31
N ILE A 243 0.18 -4.65 6.97
CA ILE A 243 0.94 -4.13 5.82
C ILE A 243 2.25 -3.51 6.32
N ALA A 244 3.36 -4.06 5.90
CA ALA A 244 4.71 -3.60 6.24
C ALA A 244 5.51 -3.29 4.95
N THR A 245 5.79 -2.00 4.69
CA THR A 245 5.64 -0.80 5.51
C THR A 245 5.17 0.44 4.72
N ASN A 246 4.96 1.55 5.43
CA ASN A 246 4.88 2.88 4.83
C ASN A 246 6.29 3.39 4.44
N THR A 247 6.43 4.69 4.15
CA THR A 247 7.69 5.39 3.86
C THR A 247 8.50 5.66 5.13
N THR A 248 9.82 5.86 5.00
CA THR A 248 10.73 6.18 6.11
C THR A 248 11.02 7.67 6.21
N ILE A 249 11.31 8.15 7.42
CA ILE A 249 11.89 9.48 7.66
C ILE A 249 13.42 9.47 7.68
N ASP A 250 14.04 8.30 7.61
CA ASP A 250 15.49 8.16 7.50
C ASP A 250 15.93 8.35 6.03
N HIS A 251 16.60 9.45 5.77
CA HIS A 251 17.15 9.80 4.46
C HIS A 251 18.65 9.49 4.32
N SER A 252 19.25 8.79 5.25
CA SER A 252 20.70 8.49 5.27
C SER A 252 21.17 7.79 3.99
N LYS A 253 20.35 6.94 3.40
CA LYS A 253 20.66 6.20 2.16
C LYS A 253 20.62 7.06 0.88
N VAL A 254 20.19 8.29 0.98
CA VAL A 254 20.19 9.27 -0.12
C VAL A 254 21.03 10.52 0.25
N ALA A 255 21.85 10.42 1.29
CA ALA A 255 22.74 11.49 1.70
C ALA A 255 23.63 11.95 0.53
N GLY A 256 23.74 13.27 0.34
CA GLY A 256 24.48 13.85 -0.81
C GLY A 256 23.62 14.19 -2.01
N ASP A 257 22.42 13.66 -2.15
CA ASP A 257 21.46 14.13 -3.15
C ASP A 257 20.98 15.55 -2.78
N PRO A 258 20.88 16.49 -3.75
CA PRO A 258 20.40 17.85 -3.48
C PRO A 258 19.04 17.92 -2.77
N LEU A 259 18.20 16.91 -2.95
CA LEU A 259 16.86 16.82 -2.37
C LEU A 259 16.82 16.00 -1.07
N ALA A 260 17.95 15.44 -0.61
CA ALA A 260 17.99 14.58 0.58
C ALA A 260 17.46 15.26 1.87
N ASN A 261 17.57 16.59 1.94
CA ASN A 261 17.12 17.40 3.09
C ASN A 261 15.65 17.83 3.00
N GLU A 262 14.93 17.48 1.94
CA GLU A 262 13.50 17.74 1.85
C GLU A 262 12.73 16.97 2.93
N ALA A 263 11.84 17.65 3.64
CA ALA A 263 10.99 16.98 4.62
C ALA A 263 9.99 16.05 3.96
N GLY A 264 9.72 14.90 4.59
CA GLY A 264 8.73 13.94 4.11
C GLY A 264 9.15 12.49 4.25
N GLY A 265 8.34 11.60 3.72
CA GLY A 265 8.63 10.16 3.70
C GLY A 265 9.40 9.76 2.46
N LEU A 266 10.53 9.08 2.63
CA LEU A 266 11.34 8.49 1.57
C LEU A 266 10.78 7.11 1.20
N SER A 267 10.65 6.86 -0.10
CA SER A 267 10.22 5.58 -0.70
C SER A 267 11.14 5.19 -1.86
N GLY A 268 10.97 3.99 -2.39
CA GLY A 268 11.79 3.47 -3.49
C GLY A 268 12.92 2.56 -3.01
N ALA A 269 13.96 2.38 -3.84
CA ALA A 269 15.04 1.43 -3.56
C ALA A 269 15.66 1.55 -2.16
N PRO A 270 15.89 2.76 -1.59
CA PRO A 270 16.51 2.91 -0.27
C PRO A 270 15.76 2.21 0.87
N VAL A 271 14.44 2.03 0.73
CA VAL A 271 13.58 1.47 1.80
C VAL A 271 13.53 -0.06 1.78
N LEU A 272 14.02 -0.72 0.73
CA LEU A 272 13.87 -2.16 0.54
C LEU A 272 14.37 -2.98 1.74
N GLU A 273 15.58 -2.73 2.17
CA GLU A 273 16.21 -3.49 3.25
C GLU A 273 15.49 -3.27 4.58
N GLN A 274 15.30 -2.00 4.99
CA GLN A 274 14.65 -1.65 6.24
C GLN A 274 13.23 -2.22 6.33
N SER A 275 12.42 -2.00 5.29
CA SER A 275 11.04 -2.53 5.24
C SER A 275 10.99 -4.07 5.22
N THR A 276 12.03 -4.74 4.69
CA THR A 276 12.14 -6.19 4.71
C THR A 276 12.55 -6.72 6.08
N LEU A 277 13.40 -5.99 6.82
CA LEU A 277 13.74 -6.32 8.20
C LEU A 277 12.52 -6.20 9.12
N VAL A 278 11.76 -5.10 9.02
CA VAL A 278 10.50 -4.93 9.77
C VAL A 278 9.51 -6.06 9.46
N LEU A 279 9.33 -6.38 8.19
CA LEU A 279 8.44 -7.47 7.75
C LEU A 279 8.85 -8.81 8.37
N ARG A 280 10.15 -9.13 8.33
CA ARG A 280 10.69 -10.38 8.91
C ARG A 280 10.48 -10.43 10.43
N ARG A 281 10.71 -9.31 11.12
CA ARG A 281 10.50 -9.23 12.56
C ARG A 281 9.01 -9.40 12.92
N LEU A 282 8.12 -8.72 12.20
CA LEU A 282 6.67 -8.91 12.38
C LEU A 282 6.28 -10.39 12.17
N ARG A 283 6.81 -11.05 11.13
CA ARG A 283 6.53 -12.47 10.90
C ARG A 283 6.98 -13.37 12.05
N SER A 284 8.12 -13.05 12.67
CA SER A 284 8.62 -13.84 13.81
C SER A 284 7.83 -13.63 15.12
N ARG A 285 6.98 -12.60 15.19
CA ARG A 285 6.24 -12.21 16.40
C ARG A 285 4.73 -12.42 16.28
N LEU A 286 4.19 -12.27 15.09
CA LEU A 286 2.77 -12.45 14.84
C LEU A 286 2.41 -13.94 14.72
N PRO A 287 1.20 -14.35 15.13
CA PRO A 287 0.68 -15.68 14.80
C PRO A 287 0.66 -15.92 13.29
N GLU A 288 0.79 -17.19 12.86
CA GLU A 288 0.70 -17.53 11.42
C GLU A 288 -0.67 -17.18 10.82
N SER A 289 -1.71 -17.15 11.63
CA SER A 289 -3.06 -16.75 11.25
C SER A 289 -3.19 -15.27 10.84
N VAL A 290 -2.19 -14.42 11.13
CA VAL A 290 -2.14 -13.02 10.71
C VAL A 290 -1.20 -12.88 9.53
N PRO A 291 -1.73 -12.85 8.29
CA PRO A 291 -0.91 -12.71 7.08
C PRO A 291 -0.29 -11.31 6.97
N LEU A 292 0.83 -11.23 6.26
CA LEU A 292 1.57 -9.99 6.02
C LEU A 292 1.54 -9.60 4.55
N VAL A 293 1.43 -8.30 4.30
CA VAL A 293 1.61 -7.70 2.97
C VAL A 293 2.93 -6.93 2.96
N GLY A 294 3.85 -7.34 2.10
CA GLY A 294 5.18 -6.72 2.00
C GLY A 294 5.16 -5.51 1.06
N VAL A 295 5.57 -4.34 1.57
CA VAL A 295 5.65 -3.08 0.81
C VAL A 295 6.99 -2.40 1.08
N GLY A 296 7.45 -1.60 0.12
CA GLY A 296 8.66 -0.77 0.24
C GLY A 296 9.84 -1.34 -0.55
N GLY A 297 10.31 -0.56 -1.51
CA GLY A 297 11.53 -0.81 -2.26
C GLY A 297 11.44 -1.83 -3.39
N ILE A 298 10.27 -2.34 -3.74
CA ILE A 298 10.13 -3.31 -4.82
C ILE A 298 10.29 -2.62 -6.19
N LEU A 299 11.44 -2.86 -6.85
CA LEU A 299 11.77 -2.39 -8.19
C LEU A 299 12.08 -3.53 -9.16
N SER A 300 12.07 -4.77 -8.69
CA SER A 300 12.33 -5.95 -9.51
C SER A 300 11.54 -7.16 -9.01
N GLY A 301 11.48 -8.20 -9.84
CA GLY A 301 10.95 -9.49 -9.42
C GLY A 301 11.73 -10.12 -8.26
N ALA A 302 13.05 -9.88 -8.18
CA ALA A 302 13.89 -10.36 -7.09
C ALA A 302 13.50 -9.71 -5.75
N ASP A 303 13.19 -8.41 -5.75
CA ASP A 303 12.74 -7.69 -4.55
C ASP A 303 11.40 -8.23 -4.06
N ALA A 304 10.46 -8.50 -4.98
CA ALA A 304 9.18 -9.12 -4.65
C ALA A 304 9.39 -10.51 -4.01
N VAL A 305 10.26 -11.31 -4.59
CA VAL A 305 10.64 -12.63 -4.04
C VAL A 305 11.29 -12.49 -2.66
N ALA A 306 12.14 -11.48 -2.43
CA ALA A 306 12.74 -11.22 -1.12
C ALA A 306 11.69 -10.89 -0.04
N LYS A 307 10.65 -10.12 -0.39
CA LYS A 307 9.50 -9.86 0.50
C LYS A 307 8.73 -11.14 0.84
N MET A 308 8.43 -11.97 -0.18
CA MET A 308 7.79 -13.26 0.04
C MET A 308 8.63 -14.18 0.94
N ALA A 309 9.97 -14.20 0.74
CA ALA A 309 10.89 -14.96 1.57
C ALA A 309 10.98 -14.45 3.02
N ALA A 310 10.71 -13.15 3.23
CA ALA A 310 10.65 -12.55 4.56
C ALA A 310 9.32 -12.80 5.29
N GLY A 311 8.38 -13.52 4.66
CA GLY A 311 7.11 -13.92 5.27
C GLY A 311 5.88 -13.18 4.77
N ALA A 312 5.99 -12.39 3.70
CA ALA A 312 4.81 -11.79 3.05
C ALA A 312 3.98 -12.85 2.34
N ALA A 313 2.66 -12.77 2.46
CA ALA A 313 1.69 -13.53 1.66
C ALA A 313 1.35 -12.82 0.35
N LEU A 314 1.39 -11.49 0.35
CA LEU A 314 1.15 -10.60 -0.78
C LEU A 314 2.22 -9.50 -0.79
N VAL A 315 2.40 -8.83 -1.94
CA VAL A 315 3.32 -7.69 -2.07
C VAL A 315 2.63 -6.52 -2.77
N GLN A 316 3.05 -5.28 -2.44
CA GLN A 316 2.57 -4.06 -3.11
C GLN A 316 3.74 -3.24 -3.65
N CYS A 317 3.59 -2.69 -4.85
CA CYS A 317 4.52 -1.74 -5.44
C CYS A 317 3.91 -0.32 -5.46
N TYR A 318 4.76 0.71 -5.40
CA TYR A 318 4.41 2.11 -5.65
C TYR A 318 5.52 2.80 -6.47
N SER A 319 6.63 3.17 -5.83
CA SER A 319 7.76 3.84 -6.50
C SER A 319 8.33 3.01 -7.64
N GLY A 320 8.35 1.68 -7.49
CA GLY A 320 8.76 0.78 -8.57
C GLY A 320 7.93 0.93 -9.84
N LEU A 321 6.62 1.12 -9.73
CA LEU A 321 5.77 1.39 -10.90
C LEU A 321 6.17 2.70 -11.59
N ILE A 322 6.53 3.73 -10.82
CA ILE A 322 6.94 5.05 -11.36
C ILE A 322 8.30 4.98 -12.05
N PHE A 323 9.25 4.19 -11.53
CA PHE A 323 10.59 4.09 -12.11
C PHE A 323 10.70 3.04 -13.22
N ARG A 324 9.99 1.92 -13.12
CA ARG A 324 10.09 0.78 -14.03
C ARG A 324 8.89 0.65 -14.98
N GLY A 325 7.78 1.33 -14.67
CA GLY A 325 6.54 1.24 -15.43
C GLY A 325 5.76 -0.06 -15.22
N PRO A 326 4.68 -0.25 -15.99
CA PRO A 326 3.74 -1.37 -15.81
C PRO A 326 4.34 -2.77 -15.98
N ALA A 327 5.46 -2.91 -16.72
CA ALA A 327 6.14 -4.19 -16.89
C ALA A 327 6.62 -4.82 -15.57
N LEU A 328 6.83 -3.99 -14.53
CA LEU A 328 7.21 -4.47 -13.21
C LEU A 328 6.18 -5.44 -12.62
N VAL A 329 4.89 -5.23 -12.91
CA VAL A 329 3.82 -6.09 -12.35
C VAL A 329 3.98 -7.53 -12.85
N SER A 330 4.11 -7.71 -14.16
CA SER A 330 4.32 -9.05 -14.75
C SER A 330 5.67 -9.66 -14.34
N GLU A 331 6.73 -8.85 -14.23
CA GLU A 331 8.05 -9.29 -13.75
C GLU A 331 7.96 -9.86 -12.32
N CYS A 332 7.27 -9.15 -11.42
CA CYS A 332 7.09 -9.60 -10.04
C CYS A 332 6.25 -10.89 -9.95
N VAL A 333 5.13 -10.96 -10.69
CA VAL A 333 4.28 -12.17 -10.69
C VAL A 333 5.06 -13.38 -11.19
N GLU A 334 5.80 -13.22 -12.29
CA GLU A 334 6.58 -14.31 -12.87
C GLU A 334 7.74 -14.77 -11.96
N ALA A 335 8.42 -13.83 -11.30
CA ALA A 335 9.48 -14.17 -10.34
C ALA A 335 8.94 -14.95 -9.13
N ILE A 336 7.78 -14.54 -8.59
CA ILE A 336 7.11 -15.26 -7.49
C ILE A 336 6.65 -16.64 -7.96
N ARG A 337 6.12 -16.77 -9.19
CA ARG A 337 5.71 -18.05 -9.78
C ARG A 337 6.88 -19.03 -9.83
N ARG A 338 8.00 -18.62 -10.43
CA ARG A 338 9.22 -19.45 -10.53
C ARG A 338 9.72 -19.90 -9.17
N ARG A 339 9.64 -19.04 -8.16
CA ARG A 339 10.03 -19.42 -6.80
C ARG A 339 9.08 -20.48 -6.20
N ARG A 340 7.77 -20.38 -6.45
CA ARG A 340 6.80 -21.39 -5.96
C ARG A 340 6.96 -22.74 -6.67
N GLU A 341 7.32 -22.73 -7.95
CA GLU A 341 7.50 -23.92 -8.77
C GLU A 341 8.90 -24.55 -8.60
N ALA A 342 9.87 -23.79 -8.09
CA ALA A 342 11.20 -24.32 -7.81
C ALA A 342 11.11 -25.40 -6.74
N PRO A 343 11.60 -26.66 -7.00
CA PRO A 343 11.61 -27.70 -6.00
C PRO A 343 12.36 -27.22 -4.76
N SER A 344 11.79 -27.47 -3.59
CA SER A 344 12.45 -27.18 -2.30
C SER A 344 13.82 -27.91 -2.31
N ARG A 345 14.89 -27.14 -2.50
CA ARG A 345 16.26 -27.72 -2.44
C ARG A 345 16.47 -28.28 -1.06
N GLY A 346 16.40 -29.61 -0.95
CA GLY A 346 17.09 -30.42 0.04
C GLY A 346 16.43 -30.47 1.42
N ALA A 347 15.50 -31.39 1.62
CA ALA A 347 15.69 -32.27 2.76
C ALA A 347 16.89 -33.15 2.41
N VAL A 348 18.07 -32.83 2.95
CA VAL A 348 19.19 -33.80 3.00
C VAL A 348 18.65 -34.97 3.77
N ALA A 349 18.51 -36.13 3.10
CA ALA A 349 18.23 -37.39 3.80
C ALA A 349 19.32 -37.61 4.85
N PRO A 350 18.96 -37.96 6.08
CA PRO A 350 19.97 -38.40 7.05
C PRO A 350 20.64 -39.66 6.50
N LEU A 351 21.98 -39.66 6.46
CA LEU A 351 22.84 -40.82 6.27
C LEU A 351 22.64 -41.82 7.40
#